data_91768a2a43905ffb8a23fcfcdc2e5f2e
#
_entry.id   91768a2a43905ffb8a23fcfcdc2e5f2e
#
_cell.length_a   1.000
_cell.length_b   1.000
_cell.length_c   1.000
_cell.angle_alpha   90.00
_cell.angle_beta   90.00
_cell.angle_gamma   90.00
#
_symmetry.space_group_name_H-M   'P 1'
#
loop_
_entity.id
_entity.type
_entity.pdbx_description
1 polymer ?
#
loop_
_entity_poly.entity_id
_entity_poly.type
_entity_poly.pdbx_seq_one_letter_code
_entity_poly.pdbx_strand_id
1 'polypeptide(L)'
;ALNVNARDAHKLGALPLVGDARAGLDALRIAATTAGVTTAPAYGDRVETLKAEWDGVVDDLRRVENPEFLSQANAIGIVNEAAGPRDVVVCAAGGLPGDLLKLWRPVDPKGYHLEYGFSCMGYEIAGALGAKMADPSREVFVMVGDGSYLMLHTEIVTAIQEGVKLVIVLLDNGGFQCIKGLQEGCGSP
;
A
#
# COMPACT_ATOMS: atom_id res chain seq x y z
N ALA A 1 -3.38 18.55 14.33
CA ALA A 1 -2.56 17.41 13.91
C ALA A 1 -1.87 16.79 15.12
N LEU A 2 -1.85 15.46 15.20
CA LEU A 2 -1.12 14.71 16.23
C LEU A 2 0.17 14.17 15.62
N ASN A 3 1.31 14.55 16.18
CA ASN A 3 2.62 14.09 15.71
C ASN A 3 3.67 14.24 16.81
N VAL A 4 4.63 13.31 16.91
CA VAL A 4 5.76 13.43 17.84
C VAL A 4 6.71 14.58 17.47
N ASN A 5 6.77 14.93 16.19
CA ASN A 5 7.55 16.07 15.69
C ASN A 5 6.70 17.34 15.74
N ALA A 6 7.14 18.31 16.55
CA ALA A 6 6.43 19.58 16.70
C ALA A 6 6.28 20.35 15.38
N ARG A 7 7.30 20.33 14.50
CA ARG A 7 7.24 20.97 13.19
C ARG A 7 6.10 20.41 12.33
N ASP A 8 5.97 19.08 12.31
CA ASP A 8 4.93 18.41 11.51
C ASP A 8 3.54 18.59 12.13
N ALA A 9 3.44 18.66 13.45
CA ALA A 9 2.18 18.95 14.13
C ALA A 9 1.65 20.37 13.81
N HIS A 10 2.53 21.35 13.56
CA HIS A 10 2.16 22.72 13.24
C HIS A 10 1.94 22.98 11.73
N LYS A 11 2.32 22.04 10.86
CA LYS A 11 2.05 22.18 9.42
C LYS A 11 0.56 22.40 9.15
N LEU A 12 0.28 23.07 8.07
CA LEU A 12 -1.08 23.29 7.55
C LEU A 12 -2.02 24.08 8.47
N GLY A 13 -1.49 24.82 9.44
CA GLY A 13 -2.32 25.63 10.36
C GLY A 13 -3.24 24.80 11.26
N ALA A 14 -2.96 23.53 11.46
CA ALA A 14 -3.72 22.67 12.33
C ALA A 14 -3.45 22.96 13.82
N LEU A 15 -4.46 22.70 14.69
CA LEU A 15 -4.24 22.66 16.14
C LEU A 15 -3.24 21.53 16.48
N PRO A 16 -2.04 21.85 17.00
CA PRO A 16 -1.02 20.84 17.23
C PRO A 16 -1.27 20.05 18.51
N LEU A 17 -1.13 18.75 18.42
CA LEU A 17 -1.00 17.85 19.58
C LEU A 17 0.36 17.17 19.42
N VAL A 18 1.36 17.69 20.13
CA VAL A 18 2.72 17.15 20.06
C VAL A 18 2.86 16.01 21.07
N GLY A 19 3.03 14.79 20.56
CA GLY A 19 3.13 13.61 21.41
C GLY A 19 3.09 12.30 20.63
N ASP A 20 3.24 11.20 21.36
CA ASP A 20 3.06 9.86 20.84
C ASP A 20 1.62 9.64 20.34
N ALA A 21 1.48 9.01 19.17
CA ALA A 21 0.18 8.83 18.52
C ALA A 21 -0.78 7.99 19.39
N ARG A 22 -0.29 6.91 20.01
CA ARG A 22 -1.12 6.05 20.85
C ARG A 22 -1.60 6.79 22.09
N ALA A 23 -0.69 7.44 22.81
CA ALA A 23 -1.02 8.21 24.00
C ALA A 23 -1.98 9.37 23.67
N GLY A 24 -1.75 10.07 22.56
CA GLY A 24 -2.60 11.17 22.10
C GLY A 24 -4.00 10.69 21.70
N LEU A 25 -4.13 9.58 20.98
CA LEU A 25 -5.42 9.00 20.60
C LEU A 25 -6.18 8.49 21.82
N ASP A 26 -5.52 7.87 22.79
CA ASP A 26 -6.15 7.44 24.03
C ASP A 26 -6.66 8.63 24.83
N ALA A 27 -5.89 9.71 24.96
CA ALA A 27 -6.31 10.94 25.61
C ALA A 27 -7.51 11.58 24.92
N LEU A 28 -7.51 11.65 23.58
CA LEU A 28 -8.63 12.16 22.79
C LEU A 28 -9.90 11.32 22.98
N ARG A 29 -9.76 9.99 22.96
CA ARG A 29 -10.88 9.07 23.19
C ARG A 29 -11.50 9.30 24.57
N ILE A 30 -10.68 9.39 25.62
CA ILE A 30 -11.14 9.66 27.00
C ILE A 30 -11.85 11.00 27.05
N ALA A 31 -11.25 12.06 26.50
CA ALA A 31 -11.83 13.41 26.50
C ALA A 31 -13.18 13.44 25.75
N ALA A 32 -13.27 12.82 24.58
CA ALA A 32 -14.51 12.73 23.80
C ALA A 32 -15.60 11.98 24.56
N THR A 33 -15.26 10.83 25.18
CA THR A 33 -16.20 10.06 25.99
C THR A 33 -16.71 10.88 27.19
N THR A 34 -15.82 11.56 27.90
CA THR A 34 -16.15 12.40 29.05
C THR A 34 -17.05 13.58 28.68
N ALA A 35 -16.82 14.17 27.49
CA ALA A 35 -17.62 15.26 26.96
C ALA A 35 -18.94 14.78 26.29
N GLY A 36 -19.23 13.48 26.27
CA GLY A 36 -20.44 12.94 25.66
C GLY A 36 -20.48 13.09 24.13
N VAL A 37 -19.33 13.22 23.49
CA VAL A 37 -19.24 13.35 22.01
C VAL A 37 -19.66 12.02 21.38
N THR A 38 -20.67 12.08 20.53
CA THR A 38 -21.16 10.95 19.74
C THR A 38 -21.24 11.35 18.27
N THR A 39 -21.03 10.39 17.39
CA THR A 39 -21.29 10.57 15.96
C THR A 39 -22.77 10.32 15.67
N ALA A 40 -23.34 11.07 14.72
CA ALA A 40 -24.67 10.77 14.25
C ALA A 40 -24.73 9.36 13.62
N PRO A 41 -25.77 8.55 13.92
CA PRO A 41 -25.90 7.20 13.33
C PRO A 41 -25.78 7.22 11.80
N ALA A 42 -26.39 8.20 11.14
CA ALA A 42 -26.31 8.38 9.68
C ALA A 42 -24.88 8.54 9.14
N TYR A 43 -23.92 8.93 9.96
CA TYR A 43 -22.51 8.96 9.55
C TYR A 43 -21.93 7.54 9.38
N GLY A 44 -22.23 6.66 10.34
CA GLY A 44 -21.85 5.24 10.24
C GLY A 44 -22.46 4.59 9.02
N ASP A 45 -23.77 4.73 8.84
CA ASP A 45 -24.49 4.19 7.67
C ASP A 45 -23.90 4.69 6.35
N ARG A 46 -23.51 5.97 6.29
CA ARG A 46 -22.88 6.54 5.10
C ARG A 46 -21.50 5.94 4.83
N VAL A 47 -20.68 5.72 5.86
CA VAL A 47 -19.36 5.08 5.73
C VAL A 47 -19.52 3.65 5.21
N GLU A 48 -20.46 2.88 5.75
CA GLU A 48 -20.72 1.50 5.30
C GLU A 48 -21.21 1.46 3.84
N THR A 49 -22.10 2.38 3.46
CA THR A 49 -22.57 2.50 2.09
C THR A 49 -21.42 2.79 1.13
N LEU A 50 -20.60 3.80 1.42
CA LEU A 50 -19.46 4.16 0.58
C LEU A 50 -18.43 3.03 0.47
N LYS A 51 -18.23 2.29 1.57
CA LYS A 51 -17.35 1.12 1.54
C LYS A 51 -17.89 0.03 0.64
N ALA A 52 -19.18 -0.28 0.73
CA ALA A 52 -19.80 -1.29 -0.12
C ALA A 52 -19.79 -0.89 -1.61
N GLU A 53 -20.06 0.39 -1.91
CA GLU A 53 -19.94 0.94 -3.26
C GLU A 53 -18.52 0.78 -3.81
N TRP A 54 -17.51 1.11 -3.00
CA TRP A 54 -16.11 0.95 -3.38
C TRP A 54 -15.69 -0.52 -3.57
N ASP A 55 -16.11 -1.40 -2.67
CA ASP A 55 -15.85 -2.84 -2.79
C ASP A 55 -16.43 -3.40 -4.11
N GLY A 56 -17.61 -2.93 -4.54
CA GLY A 56 -18.20 -3.26 -5.84
C GLY A 56 -17.34 -2.78 -7.02
N VAL A 57 -16.86 -1.53 -6.97
CA VAL A 57 -15.95 -0.99 -8.00
C VAL A 57 -14.65 -1.81 -8.10
N VAL A 58 -14.08 -2.20 -6.96
CA VAL A 58 -12.86 -3.03 -6.92
C VAL A 58 -13.13 -4.40 -7.56
N ASP A 59 -14.27 -5.02 -7.24
CA ASP A 59 -14.64 -6.32 -7.82
C ASP A 59 -14.80 -6.24 -9.34
N ASP A 60 -15.44 -5.19 -9.84
CA ASP A 60 -15.62 -4.99 -11.27
C ASP A 60 -14.27 -4.76 -11.98
N LEU A 61 -13.40 -3.91 -11.42
CA LEU A 61 -12.07 -3.64 -11.96
C LEU A 61 -11.19 -4.90 -12.04
N ARG A 62 -11.27 -5.76 -11.03
CA ARG A 62 -10.53 -7.03 -10.99
C ARG A 62 -11.02 -8.06 -12.00
N ARG A 63 -12.26 -7.92 -12.51
CA ARG A 63 -12.91 -8.83 -13.47
C ARG A 63 -12.86 -8.34 -14.90
N VAL A 64 -12.36 -7.12 -15.15
CA VAL A 64 -12.24 -6.61 -16.52
C VAL A 64 -11.33 -7.52 -17.32
N GLU A 65 -11.89 -8.23 -18.29
CA GLU A 65 -11.16 -9.12 -19.17
C GLU A 65 -10.64 -8.37 -20.40
N ASN A 66 -9.40 -8.67 -20.76
CA ASN A 66 -8.81 -8.27 -22.02
C ASN A 66 -8.26 -9.53 -22.70
N PRO A 67 -8.65 -9.82 -23.95
CA PRO A 67 -8.23 -11.04 -24.64
C PRO A 67 -6.73 -11.07 -25.01
N GLU A 68 -6.07 -9.93 -25.03
CA GLU A 68 -4.68 -9.81 -25.48
C GLU A 68 -3.67 -9.80 -24.33
N PHE A 69 -4.06 -9.27 -23.18
CA PHE A 69 -3.17 -9.13 -22.03
C PHE A 69 -3.92 -9.06 -20.69
N LEU A 70 -3.24 -9.43 -19.63
CA LEU A 70 -3.72 -9.30 -18.28
C LEU A 70 -3.64 -7.84 -17.82
N SER A 71 -4.74 -7.28 -17.33
CA SER A 71 -4.70 -5.93 -16.75
C SER A 71 -3.98 -5.93 -15.40
N GLN A 72 -3.42 -4.78 -15.01
CA GLN A 72 -2.81 -4.62 -13.70
C GLN A 72 -3.79 -4.93 -12.55
N ALA A 73 -5.06 -4.53 -12.70
CA ALA A 73 -6.10 -4.81 -11.72
C ALA A 73 -6.41 -6.32 -11.61
N ASN A 74 -6.47 -7.05 -12.73
CA ASN A 74 -6.61 -8.50 -12.71
C ASN A 74 -5.43 -9.17 -12.00
N ALA A 75 -4.19 -8.77 -12.34
CA ALA A 75 -2.99 -9.32 -11.72
C ALA A 75 -3.00 -9.11 -10.20
N ILE A 76 -3.36 -7.92 -9.74
CA ILE A 76 -3.52 -7.62 -8.31
C ILE A 76 -4.59 -8.51 -7.68
N GLY A 77 -5.72 -8.68 -8.33
CA GLY A 77 -6.81 -9.54 -7.87
C GLY A 77 -6.37 -10.99 -7.69
N ILE A 78 -5.75 -11.58 -8.71
CA ILE A 78 -5.24 -12.95 -8.71
C ILE A 78 -4.24 -13.18 -7.56
N VAL A 79 -3.28 -12.28 -7.39
CA VAL A 79 -2.29 -12.40 -6.31
C VAL A 79 -2.94 -12.24 -4.95
N ASN A 80 -3.88 -11.31 -4.80
CA ASN A 80 -4.58 -11.09 -3.53
C ASN A 80 -5.46 -12.31 -3.14
N GLU A 81 -6.08 -12.98 -4.11
CA GLU A 81 -6.86 -14.20 -3.87
C GLU A 81 -5.97 -15.40 -3.53
N ALA A 82 -4.78 -15.47 -4.11
CA ALA A 82 -3.80 -16.51 -3.82
C ALA A 82 -3.10 -16.31 -2.46
N ALA A 83 -3.07 -15.08 -1.95
CA ALA A 83 -2.42 -14.75 -0.69
C ALA A 83 -3.24 -15.26 0.51
N GLY A 84 -2.56 -15.87 1.46
CA GLY A 84 -3.15 -16.27 2.74
C GLY A 84 -3.41 -15.06 3.67
N PRO A 85 -4.22 -15.26 4.71
CA PRO A 85 -4.65 -14.16 5.59
C PRO A 85 -3.50 -13.50 6.37
N ARG A 86 -2.35 -14.14 6.49
CA ARG A 86 -1.16 -13.62 7.17
C ARG A 86 -0.04 -13.21 6.22
N ASP A 87 -0.21 -13.42 4.93
CA ASP A 87 0.80 -13.09 3.95
C ASP A 87 1.00 -11.58 3.82
N VAL A 88 2.18 -11.19 3.38
CA VAL A 88 2.58 -9.78 3.27
C VAL A 88 2.81 -9.45 1.80
N VAL A 89 2.14 -8.43 1.31
CA VAL A 89 2.52 -7.80 0.05
C VAL A 89 3.45 -6.62 0.31
N VAL A 90 4.53 -6.55 -0.46
CA VAL A 90 5.51 -5.45 -0.40
C VAL A 90 5.53 -4.74 -1.74
N CYS A 91 5.40 -3.42 -1.69
CA CYS A 91 5.52 -2.53 -2.84
C CYS A 91 6.19 -1.21 -2.46
N ALA A 92 6.49 -0.37 -3.43
CA ALA A 92 7.13 0.93 -3.18
C ALA A 92 6.45 2.06 -3.95
N ALA A 93 6.99 2.51 -5.08
CA ALA A 93 6.52 3.68 -5.79
C ALA A 93 6.23 3.42 -7.26
N GLY A 94 5.40 4.25 -7.87
CA GLY A 94 4.99 4.17 -9.28
C GLY A 94 3.50 3.91 -9.47
N GLY A 95 3.08 3.52 -10.67
CA GLY A 95 1.68 3.24 -11.00
C GLY A 95 1.14 2.02 -10.29
N LEU A 96 1.89 0.91 -10.29
CA LEU A 96 1.48 -0.33 -9.64
C LEU A 96 1.21 -0.16 -8.13
N PRO A 97 2.08 0.46 -7.31
CA PRO A 97 1.76 0.72 -5.91
C PRO A 97 0.53 1.60 -5.70
N GLY A 98 0.29 2.56 -6.59
CA GLY A 98 -0.91 3.41 -6.56
C GLY A 98 -2.20 2.62 -6.76
N ASP A 99 -2.21 1.65 -7.67
CA ASP A 99 -3.35 0.77 -7.87
C ASP A 99 -3.44 -0.31 -6.79
N LEU A 100 -2.30 -0.83 -6.33
CA LEU A 100 -2.26 -1.78 -5.24
C LEU A 100 -2.89 -1.21 -3.95
N LEU A 101 -2.59 0.06 -3.63
CA LEU A 101 -3.19 0.77 -2.48
C LEU A 101 -4.72 0.82 -2.55
N LYS A 102 -5.27 0.90 -3.76
CA LYS A 102 -6.73 0.98 -3.98
C LYS A 102 -7.38 -0.39 -4.04
N LEU A 103 -6.69 -1.37 -4.62
CA LEU A 103 -7.29 -2.64 -5.03
C LEU A 103 -6.96 -3.81 -4.10
N TRP A 104 -5.85 -3.75 -3.34
CA TRP A 104 -5.48 -4.81 -2.41
C TRP A 104 -6.39 -4.83 -1.18
N ARG A 105 -6.84 -6.01 -0.79
CA ARG A 105 -7.66 -6.22 0.42
C ARG A 105 -6.85 -6.99 1.46
N PRO A 106 -6.12 -6.29 2.35
CA PRO A 106 -5.38 -6.95 3.42
C PRO A 106 -6.34 -7.47 4.49
N VAL A 107 -6.03 -8.64 5.06
CA VAL A 107 -6.75 -9.21 6.19
C VAL A 107 -6.03 -8.92 7.51
N ASP A 108 -4.70 -9.09 7.52
CA ASP A 108 -3.85 -8.80 8.67
C ASP A 108 -3.37 -7.35 8.62
N PRO A 109 -3.36 -6.60 9.75
CA PRO A 109 -2.82 -5.23 9.81
C PRO A 109 -1.36 -5.10 9.35
N LYS A 110 -0.59 -6.19 9.35
CA LYS A 110 0.79 -6.28 8.84
C LYS A 110 0.87 -6.88 7.44
N GLY A 111 -0.26 -7.17 6.80
CA GLY A 111 -0.33 -7.80 5.48
C GLY A 111 -0.02 -6.88 4.30
N TYR A 112 0.17 -5.58 4.53
CA TYR A 112 0.49 -4.61 3.49
C TYR A 112 1.68 -3.74 3.92
N HIS A 113 2.78 -3.83 3.19
CA HIS A 113 4.00 -3.08 3.45
C HIS A 113 4.31 -2.17 2.26
N LEU A 114 4.32 -0.88 2.52
CA LEU A 114 4.52 0.16 1.50
C LEU A 114 5.61 1.14 1.94
N GLU A 115 6.63 1.32 1.10
CA GLU A 115 7.52 2.46 1.19
C GLU A 115 7.02 3.55 0.21
N TYR A 116 6.35 4.54 0.73
CA TYR A 116 5.81 5.65 -0.07
C TYR A 116 6.21 7.04 0.47
N GLY A 117 6.75 7.09 1.67
CA GLY A 117 7.11 8.35 2.32
C GLY A 117 8.15 9.15 1.54
N PHE A 118 9.13 8.47 0.97
CA PHE A 118 10.15 9.04 0.07
C PHE A 118 9.99 8.58 -1.38
N SER A 119 9.01 7.73 -1.66
CA SER A 119 8.70 7.23 -3.00
C SER A 119 9.90 6.53 -3.66
N CYS A 120 10.55 5.63 -2.91
CA CYS A 120 11.78 4.96 -3.33
C CYS A 120 11.47 3.76 -4.22
N MET A 121 11.59 3.92 -5.52
CA MET A 121 11.58 2.80 -6.47
C MET A 121 12.81 1.91 -6.26
N GLY A 122 12.65 0.60 -6.41
CA GLY A 122 13.70 -0.39 -6.16
C GLY A 122 13.73 -0.93 -4.72
N TYR A 123 12.91 -0.38 -3.82
CA TYR A 123 12.81 -0.87 -2.44
C TYR A 123 12.16 -2.26 -2.33
N GLU A 124 11.34 -2.63 -3.29
CA GLU A 124 10.38 -3.75 -3.20
C GLU A 124 11.04 -5.07 -2.80
N ILE A 125 12.14 -5.44 -3.46
CA ILE A 125 12.84 -6.72 -3.19
C ILE A 125 13.60 -6.67 -1.87
N ALA A 126 14.35 -5.61 -1.61
CA ALA A 126 15.09 -5.43 -0.37
C ALA A 126 14.15 -5.35 0.85
N GLY A 127 13.04 -4.61 0.71
CA GLY A 127 12.01 -4.51 1.75
C GLY A 127 11.32 -5.85 2.03
N ALA A 128 11.05 -6.62 0.99
CA ALA A 128 10.46 -7.95 1.11
C ALA A 128 11.42 -8.94 1.78
N LEU A 129 12.71 -8.90 1.44
CA LEU A 129 13.75 -9.67 2.12
C LEU A 129 13.75 -9.36 3.62
N GLY A 130 13.79 -8.08 3.98
CA GLY A 130 13.73 -7.65 5.37
C GLY A 130 12.45 -8.09 6.09
N ALA A 131 11.29 -7.97 5.44
CA ALA A 131 10.01 -8.43 6.00
C ALA A 131 9.99 -9.95 6.24
N LYS A 132 10.52 -10.74 5.29
CA LYS A 132 10.62 -12.19 5.42
C LYS A 132 11.61 -12.62 6.49
N MET A 133 12.73 -11.93 6.62
CA MET A 133 13.71 -12.18 7.68
C MET A 133 13.15 -11.83 9.06
N ALA A 134 12.33 -10.80 9.17
CA ALA A 134 11.71 -10.37 10.43
C ALA A 134 10.61 -11.35 10.91
N ASP A 135 9.86 -11.97 10.01
CA ASP A 135 8.86 -13.00 10.32
C ASP A 135 8.90 -14.10 9.25
N PRO A 136 9.78 -15.12 9.40
CA PRO A 136 9.92 -16.21 8.44
C PRO A 136 8.67 -17.07 8.26
N SER A 137 7.70 -16.98 9.17
CA SER A 137 6.46 -17.75 9.12
C SER A 137 5.44 -17.24 8.10
N ARG A 138 5.64 -16.01 7.55
CA ARG A 138 4.77 -15.39 6.57
C ARG A 138 5.28 -15.64 5.16
N GLU A 139 4.41 -15.88 4.20
CA GLU A 139 4.79 -15.71 2.79
C GLU A 139 4.85 -14.21 2.47
N VAL A 140 5.81 -13.85 1.61
CA VAL A 140 6.01 -12.45 1.20
C VAL A 140 5.96 -12.37 -0.31
N PHE A 141 5.01 -11.58 -0.80
CA PHE A 141 4.80 -11.27 -2.20
C PHE A 141 5.41 -9.90 -2.51
N VAL A 142 6.32 -9.86 -3.46
CA VAL A 142 6.89 -8.62 -4.01
C VAL A 142 6.06 -8.22 -5.22
N MET A 143 5.35 -7.12 -5.16
CA MET A 143 4.66 -6.56 -6.33
C MET A 143 5.50 -5.42 -6.90
N VAL A 144 6.12 -5.65 -8.06
CA VAL A 144 7.11 -4.74 -8.63
C VAL A 144 6.89 -4.54 -10.14
N GLY A 145 6.96 -3.28 -10.60
CA GLY A 145 7.00 -2.96 -12.03
C GLY A 145 8.41 -3.17 -12.61
N ASP A 146 8.49 -3.39 -13.94
CA ASP A 146 9.73 -3.63 -14.66
C ASP A 146 10.76 -2.52 -14.45
N GLY A 147 10.36 -1.24 -14.50
CA GLY A 147 11.27 -0.12 -14.27
C GLY A 147 11.86 -0.11 -12.85
N SER A 148 11.04 -0.36 -11.82
CA SER A 148 11.49 -0.43 -10.43
C SER A 148 12.37 -1.65 -10.19
N TYR A 149 12.02 -2.79 -10.78
CA TYR A 149 12.83 -4.02 -10.74
C TYR A 149 14.24 -3.79 -11.25
N LEU A 150 14.38 -3.10 -12.39
CA LEU A 150 15.69 -2.82 -12.99
C LEU A 150 16.55 -1.86 -12.15
N MET A 151 15.94 -1.06 -11.29
CA MET A 151 16.71 -0.15 -10.42
C MET A 151 17.47 -0.87 -9.31
N LEU A 152 16.85 -1.86 -8.66
CA LEU A 152 17.49 -2.58 -7.55
C LEU A 152 16.91 -3.99 -7.40
N HIS A 153 17.41 -4.93 -8.20
CA HIS A 153 17.05 -6.34 -8.11
C HIS A 153 18.16 -7.22 -7.50
N THR A 154 19.30 -6.64 -7.17
CA THR A 154 20.49 -7.36 -6.71
C THR A 154 20.28 -8.10 -5.39
N GLU A 155 19.32 -7.68 -4.58
CA GLU A 155 18.99 -8.35 -3.31
C GLU A 155 18.35 -9.74 -3.50
N ILE A 156 18.03 -10.14 -4.74
CA ILE A 156 17.72 -11.53 -5.07
C ILE A 156 18.91 -12.43 -4.77
N VAL A 157 20.13 -11.96 -5.04
CA VAL A 157 21.36 -12.72 -4.73
C VAL A 157 21.50 -12.92 -3.24
N THR A 158 21.26 -11.87 -2.46
CA THR A 158 21.25 -11.94 -0.99
C THR A 158 20.19 -12.92 -0.48
N ALA A 159 18.96 -12.87 -1.02
CA ALA A 159 17.89 -13.78 -0.66
C ALA A 159 18.29 -15.27 -0.91
N ILE A 160 18.95 -15.54 -2.05
CA ILE A 160 19.46 -16.89 -2.37
C ILE A 160 20.55 -17.30 -1.41
N GLN A 161 21.51 -16.44 -1.10
CA GLN A 161 22.61 -16.71 -0.18
C GLN A 161 22.14 -17.01 1.24
N GLU A 162 21.13 -16.26 1.68
CA GLU A 162 20.52 -16.42 3.02
C GLU A 162 19.45 -17.53 3.06
N GLY A 163 19.16 -18.19 1.93
CA GLY A 163 18.12 -19.22 1.85
C GLY A 163 16.70 -18.70 2.10
N VAL A 164 16.46 -17.43 1.80
CA VAL A 164 15.18 -16.74 2.02
C VAL A 164 14.31 -16.83 0.77
N LYS A 165 13.13 -17.44 0.91
CA LYS A 165 12.14 -17.53 -0.19
C LYS A 165 11.34 -16.23 -0.29
N LEU A 166 11.27 -15.67 -1.49
CA LEU A 166 10.39 -14.57 -1.87
C LEU A 166 9.54 -14.99 -3.07
N VAL A 167 8.31 -14.49 -3.14
CA VAL A 167 7.46 -14.61 -4.33
C VAL A 167 7.48 -13.27 -5.06
N ILE A 168 8.15 -13.19 -6.20
CA ILE A 168 8.29 -11.95 -6.97
C ILE A 168 7.29 -11.97 -8.11
N VAL A 169 6.37 -11.02 -8.11
CA VAL A 169 5.37 -10.77 -9.14
C VAL A 169 5.81 -9.52 -9.91
N LEU A 170 6.43 -9.74 -11.04
CA LEU A 170 6.90 -8.67 -11.94
C LEU A 170 5.79 -8.33 -12.93
N LEU A 171 5.34 -7.08 -12.92
CA LEU A 171 4.42 -6.54 -13.91
C LEU A 171 5.21 -5.72 -14.94
N ASP A 172 5.38 -6.30 -16.11
CA ASP A 172 6.02 -5.65 -17.25
C ASP A 172 4.98 -4.84 -18.04
N ASN A 173 5.10 -3.53 -17.99
CA ASN A 173 4.27 -2.60 -18.75
C ASN A 173 5.09 -1.74 -19.71
N GLY A 174 6.35 -2.10 -19.96
CA GLY A 174 7.25 -1.43 -20.88
C GLY A 174 7.88 -0.15 -20.33
N GLY A 175 8.19 -0.09 -19.04
CA GLY A 175 8.98 0.97 -18.42
C GLY A 175 8.22 1.84 -17.42
N PHE A 176 8.60 3.12 -17.30
CA PHE A 176 8.08 4.06 -16.32
C PHE A 176 6.75 4.70 -16.74
N GLN A 177 5.69 3.91 -16.89
CA GLN A 177 4.42 4.37 -17.46
C GLN A 177 3.75 5.50 -16.67
N CYS A 178 3.93 5.56 -15.34
CA CYS A 178 3.44 6.66 -14.54
C CYS A 178 4.12 7.99 -14.93
N ILE A 179 5.42 7.97 -15.16
CA ILE A 179 6.19 9.15 -15.59
C ILE A 179 5.81 9.53 -17.02
N LYS A 180 5.70 8.55 -17.91
CA LYS A 180 5.26 8.76 -19.30
C LYS A 180 3.88 9.46 -19.32
N GLY A 181 2.91 8.94 -18.58
CA GLY A 181 1.57 9.55 -18.51
C GLY A 181 1.58 10.98 -17.95
N LEU A 182 2.47 11.27 -16.99
CA LEU A 182 2.66 12.65 -16.51
C LEU A 182 3.27 13.56 -17.57
N GLN A 183 4.28 13.09 -18.31
CA GLN A 183 4.89 13.85 -19.41
C GLN A 183 3.87 14.17 -20.50
N GLU A 184 3.13 13.17 -20.96
CA GLU A 184 2.07 13.34 -21.97
C GLU A 184 0.98 14.31 -21.47
N GLY A 185 0.55 14.20 -20.21
CA GLY A 185 -0.43 15.10 -19.59
C GLY A 185 0.06 16.55 -19.47
N CYS A 186 1.38 16.77 -19.41
CA CYS A 186 1.99 18.10 -19.44
C CYS A 186 2.32 18.61 -20.86
N GLY A 187 1.97 17.86 -21.91
CA GLY A 187 2.24 18.22 -23.30
C GLY A 187 3.69 18.01 -23.73
N SER A 188 4.45 17.22 -23.00
CA SER A 188 5.78 16.76 -23.42
C SER A 188 5.66 15.59 -24.42
N PRO A 189 6.50 15.56 -25.46
CA PRO A 189 6.52 14.44 -26.40
C PRO A 189 7.04 13.15 -25.76
#